data_9f774254dee21afe467054ab6ebf6f3d
#
_entry.id   9f774254dee21afe467054ab6ebf6f3d
#
_cell.length_a   1.000
_cell.length_b   1.000
_cell.length_c   1.000
_cell.angle_alpha   90.00
_cell.angle_beta   90.00
_cell.angle_gamma   90.00
#
_symmetry.space_group_name_H-M   'P 1'
#
loop_
_entity.id
_entity.type
_entity.pdbx_description
1 polymer ?
#
loop_
_entity_poly.entity_id
_entity_poly.type
_entity_poly.pdbx_seq_one_letter_code
_entity_poly.pdbx_strand_id
1 'polypeptide(L)'
;MPHGRSIRILTYNVHSCIGTDRKIDPGRVAAVIKEARVDIVALQEIDVRRHRTGGVDQAGMIASLLKMEAHFNPALTLADEQYGDALITDLPTKAIKAGPLPSSGEPRGALSIEVMVGDRQLHLVNTHLGLRGRDRIHQMTTLLGPAWLKGSGMDLQSTILCGDFNAVPASAAYRLAARTLKDVQLSGNQPARPTFPSRYPLIRLDHIFVSADLAVLGTSVPRNRLTSVASDHLPLIAEIDLGD
;
A
#
# COMPACT_ATOMS: atom_id res chain seq x y z
N MET A 1 3.62 5.80 32.09
CA MET A 1 4.32 5.37 30.88
C MET A 1 3.97 6.39 29.81
N PRO A 2 4.89 7.15 29.21
CA PRO A 2 4.59 7.92 28.06
C PRO A 2 4.08 6.95 27.00
N HIS A 3 2.91 7.19 26.45
CA HIS A 3 2.39 6.42 25.32
C HIS A 3 3.29 6.75 24.15
N GLY A 4 4.16 5.80 23.75
CA GLY A 4 4.98 5.91 22.55
C GLY A 4 4.08 6.29 21.37
N ARG A 5 4.58 7.15 20.48
CA ARG A 5 3.85 7.56 19.26
C ARG A 5 3.71 6.34 18.36
N SER A 6 2.52 5.80 18.23
CA SER A 6 2.24 4.76 17.23
C SER A 6 1.45 5.32 16.06
N ILE A 7 1.64 4.73 14.89
CA ILE A 7 0.82 4.97 13.71
C ILE A 7 0.20 3.68 13.21
N ARG A 8 -0.94 3.82 12.56
CA ARG A 8 -1.63 2.72 11.90
C ARG A 8 -1.60 2.95 10.39
N ILE A 9 -1.05 2.00 9.66
CA ILE A 9 -1.01 2.02 8.20
C ILE A 9 -1.82 0.86 7.62
N LEU A 10 -2.52 1.14 6.51
CA LEU A 10 -3.27 0.16 5.74
C LEU A 10 -2.72 0.10 4.33
N THR A 11 -2.50 -1.11 3.79
CA THR A 11 -2.37 -1.33 2.34
C THR A 11 -3.57 -2.11 1.83
N TYR A 12 -4.10 -1.70 0.66
CA TYR A 12 -5.32 -2.27 0.12
C TYR A 12 -5.39 -2.13 -1.41
N ASN A 13 -5.30 -3.24 -2.12
CA ASN A 13 -5.69 -3.28 -3.52
C ASN A 13 -7.22 -3.20 -3.60
N VAL A 14 -7.74 -2.16 -4.25
CA VAL A 14 -9.18 -1.86 -4.29
C VAL A 14 -9.88 -2.28 -5.58
N HIS A 15 -9.14 -2.91 -6.50
CA HIS A 15 -9.67 -3.42 -7.76
C HIS A 15 -10.54 -2.38 -8.51
N SER A 16 -10.01 -1.18 -8.71
CA SER A 16 -10.73 -0.04 -9.30
C SER A 16 -12.08 0.26 -8.63
N CYS A 17 -12.16 0.01 -7.32
CA CYS A 17 -13.39 0.10 -6.51
C CYS A 17 -14.54 -0.80 -7.03
N ILE A 18 -14.22 -1.84 -7.81
CA ILE A 18 -15.17 -2.84 -8.30
C ILE A 18 -15.24 -3.96 -7.27
N GLY A 19 -16.37 -4.05 -6.61
CA GLY A 19 -16.59 -5.08 -5.61
C GLY A 19 -16.75 -6.49 -6.20
N THR A 20 -16.68 -7.51 -5.35
CA THR A 20 -16.94 -8.90 -5.75
C THR A 20 -18.39 -9.15 -6.21
N ASP A 21 -19.27 -8.18 -6.00
CA ASP A 21 -20.63 -8.09 -6.54
C ASP A 21 -20.70 -7.35 -7.89
N ARG A 22 -19.53 -6.97 -8.44
CA ARG A 22 -19.37 -6.23 -9.72
C ARG A 22 -19.93 -4.80 -9.70
N LYS A 23 -20.19 -4.23 -8.53
CA LYS A 23 -20.60 -2.84 -8.39
C LYS A 23 -19.39 -1.95 -8.14
N ILE A 24 -19.33 -0.82 -8.83
CA ILE A 24 -18.32 0.22 -8.62
C ILE A 24 -18.80 1.09 -7.46
N ASP A 25 -18.02 1.14 -6.38
CA ASP A 25 -18.41 1.88 -5.17
C ASP A 25 -17.19 2.35 -4.36
N PRO A 26 -16.61 3.52 -4.70
CA PRO A 26 -15.54 4.12 -3.89
C PRO A 26 -15.96 4.45 -2.46
N GLY A 27 -17.25 4.72 -2.23
CA GLY A 27 -17.80 4.98 -0.89
C GLY A 27 -17.68 3.73 0.01
N ARG A 28 -17.85 2.55 -0.56
CA ARG A 28 -17.66 1.28 0.14
C ARG A 28 -16.20 1.07 0.56
N VAL A 29 -15.27 1.41 -0.32
CA VAL A 29 -13.83 1.38 0.01
C VAL A 29 -13.52 2.36 1.13
N ALA A 30 -14.02 3.59 1.05
CA ALA A 30 -13.86 4.59 2.11
C ALA A 30 -14.47 4.10 3.45
N ALA A 31 -15.60 3.39 3.44
CA ALA A 31 -16.20 2.81 4.64
C ALA A 31 -15.30 1.75 5.29
N VAL A 32 -14.67 0.85 4.49
CA VAL A 32 -13.67 -0.12 4.97
C VAL A 32 -12.52 0.60 5.67
N ILE A 33 -11.97 1.63 5.04
CA ILE A 33 -10.83 2.41 5.57
C ILE A 33 -11.24 3.13 6.86
N LYS A 34 -12.42 3.74 6.91
CA LYS A 34 -12.94 4.43 8.09
C LYS A 34 -13.11 3.48 9.29
N GLU A 35 -13.62 2.25 9.06
CA GLU A 35 -13.72 1.23 10.11
C GLU A 35 -12.35 0.81 10.64
N ALA A 36 -11.33 0.81 9.78
CA ALA A 36 -9.97 0.45 10.13
C ALA A 36 -9.27 1.47 11.06
N ARG A 37 -9.71 2.73 11.09
CA ARG A 37 -9.15 3.83 11.92
C ARG A 37 -7.63 3.94 11.75
N VAL A 38 -7.20 4.15 10.53
CA VAL A 38 -5.78 4.24 10.17
C VAL A 38 -5.38 5.68 9.86
N ASP A 39 -4.10 6.00 10.09
CA ASP A 39 -3.52 7.33 9.84
C ASP A 39 -3.01 7.45 8.41
N ILE A 40 -2.58 6.33 7.82
CA ILE A 40 -2.01 6.29 6.47
C ILE A 40 -2.64 5.15 5.68
N VAL A 41 -3.03 5.44 4.45
CA VAL A 41 -3.68 4.51 3.52
C VAL A 41 -2.88 4.41 2.23
N ALA A 42 -2.44 3.20 1.89
CA ALA A 42 -1.79 2.88 0.62
C ALA A 42 -2.74 2.05 -0.25
N LEU A 43 -3.21 2.64 -1.35
CA LEU A 43 -4.15 2.01 -2.27
C LEU A 43 -3.48 1.63 -3.56
N GLN A 44 -3.87 0.49 -4.12
CA GLN A 44 -3.47 0.03 -5.44
C GLN A 44 -4.71 -0.17 -6.30
N GLU A 45 -4.52 -0.13 -7.62
CA GLU A 45 -5.58 -0.26 -8.62
C GLU A 45 -6.64 0.86 -8.54
N ILE A 46 -6.20 2.09 -8.44
CA ILE A 46 -7.06 3.28 -8.47
C ILE A 46 -7.25 3.76 -9.91
N ASP A 47 -8.50 3.94 -10.31
CA ASP A 47 -8.89 4.60 -11.56
C ASP A 47 -9.14 6.11 -11.33
N VAL A 48 -8.59 6.94 -12.23
CA VAL A 48 -8.88 8.35 -12.29
C VAL A 48 -9.36 8.69 -13.69
N ARG A 49 -10.59 9.17 -13.81
CA ARG A 49 -11.29 9.53 -15.07
C ARG A 49 -11.46 8.35 -16.05
N ARG A 50 -11.29 7.09 -15.61
CA ARG A 50 -11.49 5.93 -16.48
C ARG A 50 -12.97 5.75 -16.84
N HIS A 51 -13.28 5.66 -18.14
CA HIS A 51 -14.64 5.42 -18.61
C HIS A 51 -15.25 4.13 -18.07
N ARG A 52 -14.42 3.10 -17.92
CA ARG A 52 -14.84 1.79 -17.37
C ARG A 52 -15.40 1.88 -15.94
N THR A 53 -15.05 2.92 -15.19
CA THR A 53 -15.49 3.16 -13.81
C THR A 53 -16.28 4.47 -13.66
N GLY A 54 -16.88 4.96 -14.77
CA GLY A 54 -17.78 6.11 -14.75
C GLY A 54 -17.08 7.47 -14.75
N GLY A 55 -15.80 7.54 -15.10
CA GLY A 55 -15.06 8.81 -15.25
C GLY A 55 -14.72 9.51 -13.93
N VAL A 56 -14.85 8.82 -12.81
CA VAL A 56 -14.64 9.39 -11.47
C VAL A 56 -13.15 9.42 -11.11
N ASP A 57 -12.73 10.43 -10.36
CA ASP A 57 -11.47 10.42 -9.62
C ASP A 57 -11.68 9.66 -8.31
N GLN A 58 -11.33 8.36 -8.31
CA GLN A 58 -11.52 7.50 -7.14
C GLN A 58 -10.63 7.89 -5.98
N ALA A 59 -9.37 8.32 -6.24
CA ALA A 59 -8.45 8.75 -5.19
C ALA A 59 -8.97 10.00 -4.46
N GLY A 60 -9.34 11.03 -5.22
CA GLY A 60 -9.89 12.27 -4.68
C GLY A 60 -11.22 12.05 -3.95
N MET A 61 -12.10 11.18 -4.48
CA MET A 61 -13.36 10.85 -3.84
C MET A 61 -13.16 10.14 -2.49
N ILE A 62 -12.30 9.12 -2.43
CA ILE A 62 -12.01 8.40 -1.19
C ILE A 62 -11.38 9.34 -0.16
N ALA A 63 -10.39 10.14 -0.57
CA ALA A 63 -9.73 11.11 0.32
C ALA A 63 -10.73 12.13 0.90
N SER A 64 -11.64 12.66 0.06
CA SER A 64 -12.69 13.58 0.49
C SER A 64 -13.63 12.96 1.53
N LEU A 65 -14.06 11.70 1.32
CA LEU A 65 -14.92 10.96 2.26
C LEU A 65 -14.23 10.69 3.59
N LEU A 66 -12.91 10.54 3.58
CA LEU A 66 -12.08 10.34 4.76
C LEU A 66 -11.64 11.65 5.43
N LYS A 67 -11.81 12.79 4.75
CA LYS A 67 -11.27 14.11 5.13
C LYS A 67 -9.74 14.10 5.23
N MET A 68 -9.09 13.44 4.28
CA MET A 68 -7.64 13.29 4.14
C MET A 68 -7.18 13.85 2.79
N GLU A 69 -5.88 13.96 2.56
CA GLU A 69 -5.28 14.36 1.28
C GLU A 69 -4.78 13.14 0.51
N ALA A 70 -4.91 13.16 -0.82
CA ALA A 70 -4.43 12.10 -1.70
C ALA A 70 -3.21 12.54 -2.50
N HIS A 71 -2.19 11.69 -2.51
CA HIS A 71 -1.10 11.68 -3.49
C HIS A 71 -1.33 10.52 -4.44
N PHE A 72 -1.37 10.78 -5.75
CA PHE A 72 -1.64 9.77 -6.76
C PHE A 72 -0.48 9.68 -7.76
N ASN A 73 -0.13 8.44 -8.13
CA ASN A 73 0.85 8.13 -9.16
C ASN A 73 0.20 7.31 -10.28
N PRO A 74 0.00 7.85 -11.48
CA PRO A 74 -0.46 7.08 -12.61
C PRO A 74 0.65 6.16 -13.12
N ALA A 75 0.46 4.85 -13.01
CA ALA A 75 1.29 3.86 -13.69
C ALA A 75 0.95 3.78 -15.19
N LEU A 76 -0.32 4.03 -15.54
CA LEU A 76 -0.82 4.09 -16.91
C LEU A 76 -1.61 5.38 -17.13
N THR A 77 -1.32 6.05 -18.26
CA THR A 77 -2.08 7.19 -18.74
C THR A 77 -2.48 6.96 -20.20
N LEU A 78 -3.78 7.07 -20.50
CA LEU A 78 -4.37 6.94 -21.83
C LEU A 78 -5.26 8.17 -22.07
N ALA A 79 -4.76 9.15 -22.82
CA ALA A 79 -5.36 10.48 -22.93
C ALA A 79 -5.52 11.13 -21.55
N ASP A 80 -6.75 11.36 -21.08
CA ASP A 80 -7.08 11.91 -19.77
C ASP A 80 -7.42 10.83 -18.72
N GLU A 81 -7.48 9.56 -19.13
CA GLU A 81 -7.73 8.42 -18.26
C GLU A 81 -6.43 7.94 -17.59
N GLN A 82 -6.47 7.68 -16.29
CA GLN A 82 -5.32 7.23 -15.53
C GLN A 82 -5.68 6.04 -14.65
N TYR A 83 -4.66 5.19 -14.40
CA TYR A 83 -4.74 4.06 -13.49
C TYR A 83 -3.42 3.94 -12.74
N GLY A 84 -3.48 3.71 -11.44
CA GLY A 84 -2.25 3.65 -10.62
C GLY A 84 -2.50 3.45 -9.15
N ASP A 85 -1.59 4.03 -8.35
CA ASP A 85 -1.52 3.84 -6.91
C ASP A 85 -1.67 5.18 -6.19
N ALA A 86 -2.28 5.16 -4.99
CA ALA A 86 -2.45 6.35 -4.17
C ALA A 86 -1.94 6.15 -2.74
N LEU A 87 -1.49 7.24 -2.13
CA LEU A 87 -1.27 7.36 -0.69
C LEU A 87 -2.20 8.45 -0.16
N ILE A 88 -2.95 8.14 0.90
CA ILE A 88 -3.95 9.04 1.48
C ILE A 88 -3.68 9.17 2.98
N THR A 89 -3.61 10.40 3.49
CA THR A 89 -3.36 10.72 4.90
C THR A 89 -3.79 12.15 5.20
N ASP A 90 -4.05 12.48 6.46
CA ASP A 90 -4.22 13.84 6.97
C ASP A 90 -2.97 14.37 7.69
N LEU A 91 -1.91 13.55 7.78
CA LEU A 91 -0.64 13.96 8.34
C LEU A 91 0.12 14.87 7.37
N PRO A 92 0.97 15.79 7.86
CA PRO A 92 1.83 16.61 7.00
C PRO A 92 2.73 15.73 6.12
N THR A 93 2.68 15.97 4.81
CA THR A 93 3.41 15.17 3.83
C THR A 93 4.23 16.02 2.87
N LYS A 94 5.27 15.40 2.33
CA LYS A 94 6.00 15.87 1.17
C LYS A 94 6.16 14.73 0.17
N ALA A 95 5.70 14.92 -1.07
CA ALA A 95 5.95 13.96 -2.13
C ALA A 95 7.44 14.01 -2.52
N ILE A 96 8.09 12.82 -2.46
CA ILE A 96 9.51 12.69 -2.84
C ILE A 96 9.61 12.28 -4.30
N LYS A 97 8.90 11.22 -4.67
CA LYS A 97 9.01 10.61 -5.98
C LYS A 97 7.76 9.85 -6.36
N ALA A 98 7.38 9.99 -7.62
CA ALA A 98 6.41 9.16 -8.31
C ALA A 98 7.01 8.77 -9.66
N GLY A 99 6.78 7.54 -10.10
CA GLY A 99 7.29 7.15 -11.41
C GLY A 99 7.16 5.68 -11.73
N PRO A 100 7.51 5.32 -12.99
CA PRO A 100 7.37 3.96 -13.49
C PRO A 100 8.40 3.00 -12.89
N LEU A 101 8.01 1.73 -12.84
CA LEU A 101 8.89 0.60 -12.59
C LEU A 101 9.09 -0.23 -13.86
N PRO A 102 10.23 -0.93 -14.01
CA PRO A 102 10.47 -1.80 -15.17
C PRO A 102 9.34 -2.82 -15.32
N SER A 103 8.64 -2.81 -16.45
CA SER A 103 7.48 -3.68 -16.71
C SER A 103 7.49 -4.15 -18.16
N SER A 104 7.36 -5.47 -18.37
CA SER A 104 7.20 -6.08 -19.70
C SER A 104 5.74 -6.41 -20.02
N GLY A 105 4.84 -6.21 -19.05
CA GLY A 105 3.41 -6.38 -19.15
C GLY A 105 2.67 -5.06 -18.95
N GLU A 106 1.65 -5.10 -18.10
CA GLU A 106 0.95 -3.89 -17.69
C GLU A 106 1.90 -2.92 -16.99
N PRO A 107 1.87 -1.61 -17.32
CA PRO A 107 2.71 -0.62 -16.65
C PRO A 107 2.52 -0.63 -15.14
N ARG A 108 3.61 -0.56 -14.40
CA ARG A 108 3.64 -0.49 -12.93
C ARG A 108 4.47 0.71 -12.51
N GLY A 109 4.16 1.20 -11.32
CA GLY A 109 4.86 2.35 -10.74
C GLY A 109 5.01 2.22 -9.24
N ALA A 110 5.60 3.25 -8.67
CA ALA A 110 5.65 3.42 -7.23
C ALA A 110 5.50 4.90 -6.87
N LEU A 111 4.95 5.13 -5.69
CA LEU A 111 4.77 6.44 -5.10
C LEU A 111 5.49 6.48 -3.75
N SER A 112 6.37 7.45 -3.59
CA SER A 112 7.15 7.68 -2.37
C SER A 112 6.81 9.05 -1.79
N ILE A 113 6.47 9.07 -0.51
CA ILE A 113 6.25 10.30 0.27
C ILE A 113 7.02 10.26 1.58
N GLU A 114 7.35 11.44 2.10
CA GLU A 114 7.72 11.65 3.48
C GLU A 114 6.48 12.06 4.27
N VAL A 115 6.27 11.46 5.44
CA VAL A 115 5.16 11.75 6.35
C VAL A 115 5.74 12.19 7.69
N MET A 116 5.26 13.30 8.22
CA MET A 116 5.67 13.80 9.54
C MET A 116 4.68 13.32 10.61
N VAL A 117 5.17 12.60 11.59
CA VAL A 117 4.40 12.17 12.77
C VAL A 117 5.02 12.80 14.01
N GLY A 118 4.50 13.97 14.39
CA GLY A 118 5.18 14.83 15.35
C GLY A 118 6.54 15.29 14.82
N ASP A 119 7.62 14.95 15.50
CA ASP A 119 8.99 15.32 15.11
C ASP A 119 9.67 14.23 14.27
N ARG A 120 9.04 13.07 14.10
CA ARG A 120 9.60 11.94 13.37
C ARG A 120 9.16 11.94 11.92
N GLN A 121 10.12 11.80 11.02
CA GLN A 121 9.88 11.67 9.60
C GLN A 121 9.89 10.20 9.20
N LEU A 122 8.84 9.78 8.51
CA LEU A 122 8.71 8.44 7.94
C LEU A 122 8.82 8.52 6.42
N HIS A 123 9.59 7.61 5.85
CA HIS A 123 9.67 7.42 4.41
C HIS A 123 8.75 6.27 3.99
N LEU A 124 7.75 6.56 3.19
CA LEU A 124 6.73 5.62 2.77
C LEU A 124 6.80 5.38 1.26
N VAL A 125 6.79 4.11 0.86
CA VAL A 125 6.73 3.72 -0.55
C VAL A 125 5.56 2.76 -0.76
N ASN A 126 4.64 3.15 -1.64
CA ASN A 126 3.53 2.33 -2.11
C ASN A 126 3.78 1.84 -3.53
N THR A 127 3.48 0.59 -3.82
CA THR A 127 3.66 -0.01 -5.14
C THR A 127 2.68 -1.14 -5.42
N HIS A 128 2.41 -1.38 -6.71
CA HIS A 128 1.74 -2.58 -7.20
C HIS A 128 2.66 -3.28 -8.20
N LEU A 129 3.19 -4.44 -7.85
CA LEU A 129 4.13 -5.18 -8.69
C LEU A 129 3.42 -5.96 -9.81
N GLY A 130 4.16 -6.27 -10.86
CA GLY A 130 3.65 -6.98 -12.02
C GLY A 130 3.33 -8.46 -11.77
N LEU A 131 2.53 -9.05 -12.67
CA LEU A 131 2.14 -10.46 -12.57
C LEU A 131 3.26 -11.44 -12.96
N ARG A 132 4.26 -10.98 -13.75
CA ARG A 132 5.36 -11.83 -14.21
C ARG A 132 6.48 -11.87 -13.18
N GLY A 133 6.96 -13.06 -12.84
CA GLY A 133 8.02 -13.25 -11.85
C GLY A 133 9.31 -12.48 -12.12
N ARG A 134 9.70 -12.35 -13.40
CA ARG A 134 10.88 -11.54 -13.82
C ARG A 134 10.66 -10.06 -13.55
N ASP A 135 9.49 -9.53 -13.91
CA ASP A 135 9.16 -8.12 -13.68
C ASP A 135 9.18 -7.81 -12.19
N ARG A 136 8.56 -8.65 -11.36
CA ARG A 136 8.57 -8.48 -9.89
C ARG A 136 9.99 -8.44 -9.31
N ILE A 137 10.89 -9.27 -9.80
CA ILE A 137 12.31 -9.27 -9.36
C ILE A 137 12.98 -7.95 -9.76
N HIS A 138 12.83 -7.51 -11.01
CA HIS A 138 13.41 -6.25 -11.49
C HIS A 138 12.81 -5.05 -10.75
N GLN A 139 11.49 -5.00 -10.57
CA GLN A 139 10.77 -3.96 -9.85
C GLN A 139 11.24 -3.88 -8.40
N MET A 140 11.28 -5.00 -7.68
CA MET A 140 11.76 -5.03 -6.31
C MET A 140 13.25 -4.63 -6.20
N THR A 141 14.10 -5.09 -7.12
CA THR A 141 15.51 -4.68 -7.17
C THR A 141 15.63 -3.16 -7.39
N THR A 142 14.81 -2.59 -8.26
CA THR A 142 14.75 -1.14 -8.52
C THR A 142 14.31 -0.38 -7.27
N LEU A 143 13.26 -0.85 -6.58
CA LEU A 143 12.75 -0.24 -5.34
C LEU A 143 13.78 -0.27 -4.21
N LEU A 144 14.49 -1.37 -4.04
CA LEU A 144 15.55 -1.52 -3.04
C LEU A 144 16.86 -0.82 -3.44
N GLY A 145 16.95 -0.33 -4.66
CA GLY A 145 18.14 0.33 -5.20
C GLY A 145 18.23 1.82 -4.89
N PRO A 146 19.33 2.48 -5.38
CA PRO A 146 19.62 3.89 -5.11
C PRO A 146 18.56 4.84 -5.69
N ALA A 147 17.79 4.41 -6.68
CA ALA A 147 16.76 5.25 -7.27
C ALA A 147 15.54 5.46 -6.36
N TRP A 148 15.32 4.62 -5.35
CA TRP A 148 14.17 4.66 -4.46
C TRP A 148 14.57 4.64 -2.97
N LEU A 149 14.85 3.46 -2.40
CA LEU A 149 15.07 3.33 -0.95
C LEU A 149 16.50 3.64 -0.51
N LYS A 150 17.52 3.43 -1.35
CA LYS A 150 18.93 3.67 -1.00
C LYS A 150 19.51 5.00 -1.47
N GLY A 151 18.77 5.77 -2.27
CA GLY A 151 19.33 6.92 -2.99
C GLY A 151 19.34 8.25 -2.23
N SER A 152 18.69 8.32 -1.11
CA SER A 152 18.62 9.59 -0.33
C SER A 152 19.76 9.77 0.65
N GLY A 153 20.79 8.88 0.64
CA GLY A 153 21.83 8.89 1.68
C GLY A 153 21.30 8.57 3.07
N MET A 154 20.00 8.28 3.17
CA MET A 154 19.39 7.77 4.40
C MET A 154 19.70 6.29 4.51
N ASP A 155 20.31 5.88 5.60
CA ASP A 155 20.15 4.52 6.08
C ASP A 155 18.66 4.20 6.03
N LEU A 156 18.31 2.93 5.75
CA LEU A 156 16.91 2.49 5.70
C LEU A 156 16.23 2.59 7.09
N GLN A 157 16.24 3.80 7.66
CA GLN A 157 15.60 4.13 8.93
C GLN A 157 14.23 4.71 8.66
N SER A 158 13.31 4.48 9.56
CA SER A 158 11.95 5.02 9.51
C SER A 158 11.27 4.79 8.14
N THR A 159 11.53 3.64 7.52
CA THR A 159 11.11 3.32 6.16
C THR A 159 10.03 2.25 6.16
N ILE A 160 8.99 2.48 5.37
CA ILE A 160 7.88 1.55 5.14
C ILE A 160 7.73 1.33 3.63
N LEU A 161 7.79 0.07 3.20
CA LEU A 161 7.48 -0.36 1.83
C LEU A 161 6.23 -1.23 1.87
N CYS A 162 5.18 -0.83 1.17
CA CYS A 162 3.91 -1.55 1.19
C CYS A 162 3.27 -1.65 -0.19
N GLY A 163 2.26 -2.48 -0.31
CA GLY A 163 1.48 -2.64 -1.52
C GLY A 163 1.09 -4.07 -1.85
N ASP A 164 0.49 -4.23 -3.01
CA ASP A 164 0.26 -5.54 -3.63
C ASP A 164 1.52 -5.95 -4.41
N PHE A 165 2.25 -6.91 -3.87
CA PHE A 165 3.45 -7.40 -4.53
C PHE A 165 3.18 -8.47 -5.58
N ASN A 166 1.94 -8.94 -5.71
CA ASN A 166 1.60 -10.11 -6.54
C ASN A 166 2.54 -11.31 -6.27
N ALA A 167 3.03 -11.41 -5.05
CA ALA A 167 4.14 -12.25 -4.65
C ALA A 167 3.88 -12.92 -3.31
N VAL A 168 3.79 -14.23 -3.30
CA VAL A 168 3.73 -15.01 -2.05
C VAL A 168 5.10 -15.02 -1.36
N PRO A 169 5.17 -15.30 -0.03
CA PRO A 169 6.44 -15.30 0.73
C PRO A 169 7.54 -16.23 0.16
N ALA A 170 7.17 -17.28 -0.58
CA ALA A 170 8.12 -18.17 -1.24
C ALA A 170 8.76 -17.57 -2.51
N SER A 171 8.25 -16.43 -3.01
CA SER A 171 8.73 -15.83 -4.26
C SER A 171 10.07 -15.11 -4.11
N ALA A 172 10.82 -14.98 -5.20
CA ALA A 172 12.11 -14.30 -5.19
C ALA A 172 11.97 -12.80 -4.87
N ALA A 173 10.96 -12.12 -5.41
CA ALA A 173 10.73 -10.70 -5.13
C ALA A 173 10.45 -10.43 -3.65
N TYR A 174 9.59 -11.23 -3.01
CA TYR A 174 9.35 -11.14 -1.57
C TYR A 174 10.65 -11.36 -0.77
N ARG A 175 11.42 -12.41 -1.10
CA ARG A 175 12.69 -12.70 -0.41
C ARG A 175 13.73 -11.58 -0.56
N LEU A 176 13.71 -10.84 -1.67
CA LEU A 176 14.56 -9.64 -1.82
C LEU A 176 14.17 -8.57 -0.80
N ALA A 177 12.88 -8.25 -0.67
CA ALA A 177 12.42 -7.30 0.34
C ALA A 177 12.75 -7.78 1.77
N ALA A 178 12.47 -9.04 2.09
CA ALA A 178 12.68 -9.63 3.41
C ALA A 178 14.15 -9.75 3.86
N ARG A 179 15.12 -9.62 2.94
CA ARG A 179 16.55 -9.53 3.29
C ARG A 179 16.95 -8.16 3.83
N THR A 180 16.15 -7.14 3.53
CA THR A 180 16.50 -5.74 3.80
C THR A 180 15.56 -5.13 4.84
N LEU A 181 14.29 -5.52 4.82
CA LEU A 181 13.22 -4.99 5.65
C LEU A 181 12.50 -6.14 6.38
N LYS A 182 11.81 -5.83 7.48
CA LYS A 182 11.02 -6.80 8.26
C LYS A 182 9.58 -6.84 7.75
N ASP A 183 9.04 -8.02 7.43
CA ASP A 183 7.61 -8.21 7.18
C ASP A 183 6.83 -8.06 8.50
N VAL A 184 5.90 -7.12 8.54
CA VAL A 184 5.11 -6.84 9.74
C VAL A 184 4.31 -8.05 10.22
N GLN A 185 3.81 -8.88 9.30
CA GLN A 185 3.04 -10.07 9.67
C GLN A 185 3.90 -11.21 10.27
N LEU A 186 5.23 -11.12 10.15
CA LEU A 186 6.17 -12.08 10.75
C LEU A 186 6.85 -11.52 12.00
N SER A 187 6.59 -10.25 12.34
CA SER A 187 7.23 -9.57 13.48
C SER A 187 6.49 -9.76 14.82
N GLY A 188 5.31 -10.35 14.80
CA GLY A 188 4.47 -10.58 15.97
C GLY A 188 4.26 -12.07 16.28
N ASN A 189 3.56 -12.36 17.39
CA ASN A 189 3.23 -13.73 17.82
C ASN A 189 1.96 -14.29 17.14
N GLN A 190 1.33 -13.53 16.25
CA GLN A 190 0.13 -13.98 15.54
C GLN A 190 0.49 -14.62 14.20
N PRO A 191 -0.23 -15.68 13.79
CA PRO A 191 -0.01 -16.27 12.47
C PRO A 191 -0.33 -15.26 11.37
N ALA A 192 0.54 -15.20 10.36
CA ALA A 192 0.32 -14.38 9.19
C ALA A 192 -0.97 -14.78 8.45
N ARG A 193 -1.75 -13.80 8.04
CA ARG A 193 -3.08 -14.00 7.43
C ARG A 193 -3.05 -13.70 5.93
N PRO A 194 -3.71 -14.54 5.11
CA PRO A 194 -3.85 -14.29 3.68
C PRO A 194 -4.77 -13.09 3.41
N THR A 195 -4.53 -12.42 2.28
CA THR A 195 -5.29 -11.25 1.83
C THR A 195 -6.12 -11.50 0.57
N PHE A 196 -5.82 -12.56 -0.19
CA PHE A 196 -6.47 -12.87 -1.46
C PHE A 196 -6.89 -14.35 -1.57
N PRO A 197 -8.01 -14.65 -2.26
CA PRO A 197 -9.10 -13.74 -2.61
C PRO A 197 -9.97 -13.39 -1.38
N SER A 198 -10.58 -12.22 -1.35
CA SER A 198 -11.27 -11.67 -0.17
C SER A 198 -12.37 -12.57 0.41
N ARG A 199 -13.11 -13.28 -0.45
CA ARG A 199 -14.19 -14.20 -0.02
C ARG A 199 -13.67 -15.46 0.69
N TYR A 200 -12.55 -16.00 0.19
CA TYR A 200 -11.89 -17.21 0.72
C TYR A 200 -10.37 -17.00 0.70
N PRO A 201 -9.82 -16.24 1.66
CA PRO A 201 -8.39 -15.88 1.63
C PRO A 201 -7.50 -17.11 1.76
N LEU A 202 -6.61 -17.30 0.79
CA LEU A 202 -5.70 -18.45 0.68
C LEU A 202 -4.24 -18.05 0.59
N ILE A 203 -3.93 -16.88 -0.01
CA ILE A 203 -2.58 -16.45 -0.27
C ILE A 203 -2.35 -15.00 0.20
N ARG A 204 -1.10 -14.70 0.54
CA ARG A 204 -0.63 -13.36 0.91
C ARG A 204 0.00 -12.73 -0.32
N LEU A 205 -0.64 -11.73 -0.89
CA LEU A 205 -0.13 -10.92 -2.01
C LEU A 205 0.21 -9.50 -1.57
N ASP A 206 -0.52 -9.01 -0.57
CA ASP A 206 -0.35 -7.69 0.00
C ASP A 206 0.60 -7.75 1.20
N HIS A 207 1.56 -6.84 1.23
CA HIS A 207 2.62 -6.82 2.23
C HIS A 207 2.87 -5.41 2.75
N ILE A 208 3.29 -5.34 4.00
CA ILE A 208 3.89 -4.16 4.62
C ILE A 208 5.24 -4.62 5.19
N PHE A 209 6.30 -3.96 4.75
CA PHE A 209 7.65 -4.14 5.24
C PHE A 209 8.13 -2.87 5.94
N VAL A 210 8.85 -3.01 7.03
CA VAL A 210 9.39 -1.91 7.81
C VAL A 210 10.89 -2.05 8.02
N SER A 211 11.58 -0.92 8.17
CA SER A 211 13.00 -0.89 8.54
C SER A 211 13.24 -1.45 9.94
N ALA A 212 14.50 -1.79 10.23
CA ALA A 212 14.85 -2.50 11.45
C ALA A 212 14.62 -1.69 12.74
N ASP A 213 14.63 -0.36 12.65
CA ASP A 213 14.42 0.58 13.76
C ASP A 213 12.94 0.73 14.16
N LEU A 214 12.01 0.36 13.28
CA LEU A 214 10.59 0.42 13.57
C LEU A 214 10.10 -0.86 14.28
N ALA A 215 9.37 -0.72 15.39
CA ALA A 215 8.77 -1.83 16.10
C ALA A 215 7.31 -2.04 15.65
N VAL A 216 6.92 -3.29 15.44
CA VAL A 216 5.55 -3.66 15.05
C VAL A 216 4.77 -4.03 16.31
N LEU A 217 3.74 -3.26 16.64
CA LEU A 217 2.86 -3.51 17.79
C LEU A 217 1.78 -4.53 17.49
N GLY A 218 1.30 -4.54 16.25
CA GLY A 218 0.27 -5.48 15.84
C GLY A 218 -0.02 -5.43 14.35
N THR A 219 -0.68 -6.49 13.87
CA THR A 219 -1.17 -6.56 12.49
C THR A 219 -2.57 -7.14 12.45
N SER A 220 -3.36 -6.75 11.46
CA SER A 220 -4.68 -7.34 11.22
C SER A 220 -5.03 -7.38 9.74
N VAL A 221 -5.82 -8.39 9.38
CA VAL A 221 -6.49 -8.52 8.08
C VAL A 221 -7.97 -8.63 8.38
N PRO A 222 -8.71 -7.50 8.41
CA PRO A 222 -10.13 -7.50 8.72
C PRO A 222 -10.92 -8.30 7.67
N ARG A 223 -11.71 -9.26 8.14
CA ARG A 223 -12.59 -10.06 7.29
C ARG A 223 -14.00 -10.01 7.85
N ASN A 224 -14.85 -9.24 7.20
CA ASN A 224 -16.27 -9.11 7.49
C ASN A 224 -17.05 -9.02 6.16
N ARG A 225 -18.37 -8.82 6.22
CA ARG A 225 -19.21 -8.69 5.02
C ARG A 225 -18.81 -7.53 4.13
N LEU A 226 -18.43 -6.39 4.73
CA LEU A 226 -18.05 -5.19 4.00
C LEU A 226 -16.73 -5.42 3.24
N THR A 227 -15.67 -5.86 3.93
CA THR A 227 -14.35 -6.10 3.31
C THR A 227 -14.39 -7.19 2.26
N SER A 228 -15.19 -8.26 2.46
CA SER A 228 -15.32 -9.37 1.50
C SER A 228 -16.05 -8.99 0.21
N VAL A 229 -16.78 -7.86 0.21
CA VAL A 229 -17.52 -7.38 -0.96
C VAL A 229 -16.81 -6.18 -1.61
N ALA A 230 -16.09 -5.36 -0.85
CA ALA A 230 -15.54 -4.11 -1.33
C ALA A 230 -14.45 -4.26 -2.39
N SER A 231 -13.65 -5.31 -2.33
CA SER A 231 -12.60 -5.67 -3.30
C SER A 231 -12.43 -7.18 -3.35
N ASP A 232 -11.70 -7.71 -4.31
CA ASP A 232 -11.24 -9.10 -4.36
C ASP A 232 -10.01 -9.34 -3.46
N HIS A 233 -9.38 -8.29 -2.92
CA HIS A 233 -8.41 -8.34 -1.83
C HIS A 233 -9.02 -7.98 -0.47
N LEU A 234 -8.35 -8.35 0.62
CA LEU A 234 -8.61 -7.86 1.98
C LEU A 234 -7.53 -6.85 2.36
N PRO A 235 -7.88 -5.78 3.12
CA PRO A 235 -6.88 -4.84 3.60
C PRO A 235 -5.94 -5.49 4.62
N LEU A 236 -4.65 -5.17 4.54
CA LEU A 236 -3.65 -5.46 5.55
C LEU A 236 -3.35 -4.20 6.35
N ILE A 237 -3.44 -4.28 7.67
CA ILE A 237 -3.19 -3.18 8.60
C ILE A 237 -2.02 -3.54 9.49
N ALA A 238 -1.13 -2.58 9.74
CA ALA A 238 -0.07 -2.66 10.73
C ALA A 238 -0.16 -1.47 11.69
N GLU A 239 0.11 -1.72 12.96
CA GLU A 239 0.35 -0.71 13.98
C GLU A 239 1.84 -0.73 14.31
N ILE A 240 2.47 0.44 14.18
CA ILE A 240 3.92 0.61 14.21
C ILE A 240 4.24 1.62 15.31
N ASP A 241 5.12 1.22 16.23
CA ASP A 241 5.70 2.11 17.22
C ASP A 241 6.88 2.86 16.59
N LEU A 242 6.85 4.17 16.75
CA LEU A 242 7.88 5.06 16.23
C LEU A 242 9.01 5.31 17.26
N GLY A 243 8.84 4.82 18.47
CA GLY A 243 9.74 5.13 19.57
C GLY A 243 9.58 6.58 20.07
N ASP A 244 10.41 6.93 21.02
CA ASP A 244 10.50 8.28 21.59
C ASP A 244 11.39 9.19 20.73
#